data_7eab485f28fd8ffe75be1da5d371514a
#
_entry.id   7eab485f28fd8ffe75be1da5d371514a
#
_cell.length_a   1.000
_cell.length_b   1.000
_cell.length_c   1.000
_cell.angle_alpha   90.00
_cell.angle_beta   90.00
_cell.angle_gamma   90.00
#
_symmetry.space_group_name_H-M   'P 1'
#
loop_
_entity.id
_entity.type
_entity.pdbx_description
1 polymer ?
#
loop_
_entity_poly.entity_id
_entity_poly.type
_entity_poly.pdbx_seq_one_letter_code
_entity_poly.pdbx_strand_id
1 'polypeptide(L)'
;NNRAMKNTNHEENALIAFICLICFFTCYAQTIGEHYYLNSLTIRDGLSQNTVYDILQDKAGFMWFGTKDGLNRYDGSSFKIFKYDRTDEYSLGNNYILALYEDVEGNIWVGTDMGLYIYYPERDVFEPFKQLSDEGTTIDNAAAMIVGDKNGDVWITVERQGIFHYNLQTKALRNHTLKEFPFLTSNVHCVVFDNSETIWIYGNGLFYSKDGLKTIHPFVSSDGKKVFEGDPLMKVLPGAYNCFYIASVGGGIKEMNLSSGKVRDLLLTDETGERIWCRELMSFF
;
A
#
# COMPACT_ATOMS: atom_id res chain seq x y z
N ASN A 1 -20.55 -38.82 -59.89
CA ASN A 1 -21.42 -38.31 -58.79
C ASN A 1 -20.98 -38.71 -57.37
N ASN A 2 -20.18 -39.77 -57.17
CA ASN A 2 -19.80 -40.26 -55.84
C ASN A 2 -18.55 -39.53 -55.21
N ARG A 3 -17.84 -38.68 -55.97
CA ARG A 3 -16.68 -37.89 -55.42
C ARG A 3 -17.07 -36.57 -54.84
N ALA A 4 -18.14 -35.94 -55.31
CA ALA A 4 -18.63 -34.67 -54.80
C ALA A 4 -19.33 -34.80 -53.41
N MET A 5 -20.04 -35.92 -53.20
CA MET A 5 -20.72 -36.21 -51.93
C MET A 5 -19.75 -36.55 -50.76
N LYS A 6 -18.55 -37.07 -51.05
CA LYS A 6 -17.55 -37.38 -50.00
C LYS A 6 -16.81 -36.13 -49.51
N ASN A 7 -16.68 -35.07 -50.33
CA ASN A 7 -15.99 -33.85 -49.91
C ASN A 7 -16.87 -32.97 -49.02
N THR A 8 -18.18 -32.90 -49.27
CA THR A 8 -19.10 -32.09 -48.42
C THR A 8 -19.19 -32.65 -47.00
N ASN A 9 -19.20 -33.97 -46.81
CA ASN A 9 -19.24 -34.55 -45.47
C ASN A 9 -17.92 -34.32 -44.65
N HIS A 10 -16.78 -34.17 -45.31
CA HIS A 10 -15.51 -33.85 -44.63
C HIS A 10 -15.42 -32.38 -44.17
N GLU A 11 -15.92 -31.46 -44.97
CA GLU A 11 -15.96 -30.05 -44.61
C GLU A 11 -17.01 -29.77 -43.53
N GLU A 12 -18.17 -30.37 -43.56
CA GLU A 12 -19.19 -30.27 -42.50
C GLU A 12 -18.69 -30.88 -41.17
N ASN A 13 -18.04 -32.03 -41.21
CA ASN A 13 -17.47 -32.62 -39.99
C ASN A 13 -16.30 -31.81 -39.44
N ALA A 14 -15.49 -31.17 -40.28
CA ALA A 14 -14.43 -30.25 -39.83
C ALA A 14 -15.01 -28.99 -39.21
N LEU A 15 -16.08 -28.42 -39.76
CA LEU A 15 -16.77 -27.24 -39.22
C LEU A 15 -17.43 -27.55 -37.86
N ILE A 16 -18.08 -28.71 -37.73
CA ILE A 16 -18.69 -29.18 -36.48
C ILE A 16 -17.60 -29.39 -35.42
N ALA A 17 -16.47 -30.01 -35.77
CA ALA A 17 -15.35 -30.19 -34.85
C ALA A 17 -14.74 -28.83 -34.38
N PHE A 18 -14.66 -27.86 -35.29
CA PHE A 18 -14.16 -26.53 -34.96
C PHE A 18 -15.12 -25.74 -34.07
N ILE A 19 -16.44 -25.86 -34.32
CA ILE A 19 -17.48 -25.26 -33.46
C ILE A 19 -17.47 -25.90 -32.08
N CYS A 20 -17.35 -27.23 -31.99
CA CYS A 20 -17.22 -27.93 -30.71
C CYS A 20 -15.96 -27.55 -29.97
N LEU A 21 -14.83 -27.31 -30.66
CA LEU A 21 -13.59 -26.83 -30.04
C LEU A 21 -13.74 -25.42 -29.47
N ILE A 22 -14.39 -24.52 -30.21
CA ILE A 22 -14.70 -23.18 -29.74
C ILE A 22 -15.63 -23.21 -28.53
N CYS A 23 -16.68 -24.02 -28.55
CA CYS A 23 -17.58 -24.20 -27.42
C CYS A 23 -16.87 -24.81 -26.20
N PHE A 24 -15.89 -25.68 -26.42
CA PHE A 24 -15.06 -26.24 -25.33
C PHE A 24 -14.18 -25.15 -24.68
N PHE A 25 -13.58 -24.25 -25.47
CA PHE A 25 -12.79 -23.14 -24.96
C PHE A 25 -13.64 -22.06 -24.27
N THR A 26 -14.87 -21.81 -24.73
CA THR A 26 -15.78 -20.87 -24.06
C THR A 26 -16.39 -21.43 -22.77
N CYS A 27 -16.48 -22.76 -22.63
CA CYS A 27 -16.99 -23.38 -21.40
C CYS A 27 -15.96 -23.43 -20.26
N TYR A 28 -14.66 -23.24 -20.55
CA TYR A 28 -13.61 -23.18 -19.50
C TYR A 28 -13.36 -21.77 -18.94
N ALA A 29 -14.05 -20.76 -19.45
CA ALA A 29 -14.05 -19.42 -18.86
C ALA A 29 -15.16 -19.27 -17.80
N GLN A 30 -15.42 -20.31 -17.02
CA GLN A 30 -16.05 -20.10 -15.71
C GLN A 30 -14.99 -19.45 -14.83
N THR A 31 -15.12 -18.17 -14.61
CA THR A 31 -14.51 -17.47 -13.49
C THR A 31 -14.86 -18.29 -12.24
N ILE A 32 -13.87 -19.03 -11.72
CA ILE A 32 -13.94 -19.56 -10.37
C ILE A 32 -13.99 -18.28 -9.53
N GLY A 33 -15.16 -17.92 -9.04
CA GLY A 33 -15.32 -16.82 -8.10
C GLY A 33 -14.49 -17.20 -6.87
N GLU A 34 -13.43 -16.47 -6.62
CA GLU A 34 -12.69 -16.64 -5.37
C GLU A 34 -13.65 -16.23 -4.24
N HIS A 35 -13.98 -17.20 -3.40
CA HIS A 35 -14.80 -16.95 -2.22
C HIS A 35 -13.87 -16.48 -1.10
N TYR A 36 -14.02 -15.24 -0.70
CA TYR A 36 -13.31 -14.67 0.44
C TYR A 36 -14.18 -14.78 1.69
N TYR A 37 -13.58 -15.30 2.77
CA TYR A 37 -14.19 -15.28 4.09
C TYR A 37 -13.72 -14.04 4.84
N LEU A 38 -14.65 -13.18 5.23
CA LEU A 38 -14.35 -11.98 6.01
C LEU A 38 -14.46 -12.27 7.50
N ASN A 39 -13.35 -12.12 8.22
CA ASN A 39 -13.31 -12.16 9.67
C ASN A 39 -13.06 -10.74 10.19
N SER A 40 -13.80 -10.35 11.22
CA SER A 40 -13.63 -9.06 11.90
C SER A 40 -12.83 -9.24 13.18
N LEU A 41 -11.76 -8.48 13.34
CA LEU A 41 -10.98 -8.40 14.57
C LEU A 41 -11.25 -7.06 15.26
N THR A 42 -11.65 -7.12 16.53
CA THR A 42 -12.07 -5.96 17.31
C THR A 42 -11.43 -5.96 18.70
N ILE A 43 -11.69 -4.93 19.49
CA ILE A 43 -11.29 -4.89 20.91
C ILE A 43 -11.84 -6.07 21.73
N ARG A 44 -12.94 -6.71 21.28
CA ARG A 44 -13.49 -7.92 21.94
C ARG A 44 -12.62 -9.14 21.71
N ASP A 45 -11.85 -9.13 20.64
CA ASP A 45 -10.92 -10.20 20.26
C ASP A 45 -9.52 -9.95 20.81
N GLY A 46 -9.29 -8.80 21.48
CA GLY A 46 -8.03 -8.45 22.11
C GLY A 46 -7.24 -7.34 21.41
N LEU A 47 -7.78 -6.73 20.35
CA LEU A 47 -7.16 -5.55 19.71
C LEU A 47 -7.17 -4.35 20.68
N SER A 48 -6.10 -3.56 20.71
CA SER A 48 -5.98 -2.43 21.65
C SER A 48 -6.98 -1.30 21.36
N GLN A 49 -7.34 -1.10 20.08
CA GLN A 49 -8.29 -0.07 19.64
C GLN A 49 -8.80 -0.39 18.22
N ASN A 50 -10.09 -0.09 17.94
CA ASN A 50 -10.72 -0.45 16.66
C ASN A 50 -10.30 0.43 15.47
N THR A 51 -9.70 1.61 15.72
CA THR A 51 -9.19 2.45 14.64
C THR A 51 -7.78 1.98 14.27
N VAL A 52 -7.69 1.23 13.18
CA VAL A 52 -6.44 0.72 12.63
C VAL A 52 -6.01 1.63 11.48
N TYR A 53 -4.79 2.18 11.55
CA TYR A 53 -4.23 3.07 10.54
C TYR A 53 -3.36 2.32 9.54
N ASP A 54 -2.66 1.27 9.99
CA ASP A 54 -1.84 0.45 9.12
C ASP A 54 -1.82 -1.01 9.55
N ILE A 55 -1.62 -1.89 8.55
CA ILE A 55 -1.55 -3.35 8.73
C ILE A 55 -0.31 -3.83 7.98
N LEU A 56 0.43 -4.74 8.60
CA LEU A 56 1.62 -5.36 8.04
C LEU A 56 1.62 -6.84 8.38
N GLN A 57 1.91 -7.71 7.41
CA GLN A 57 2.33 -9.08 7.68
C GLN A 57 3.85 -9.15 7.59
N ASP A 58 4.51 -9.57 8.67
CA ASP A 58 5.96 -9.74 8.67
C ASP A 58 6.38 -11.08 8.03
N LYS A 59 7.67 -11.21 7.72
CA LYS A 59 8.25 -12.44 7.13
C LYS A 59 8.12 -13.67 8.02
N ALA A 60 7.92 -13.50 9.33
CA ALA A 60 7.65 -14.57 10.27
C ALA A 60 6.18 -15.01 10.27
N GLY A 61 5.30 -14.27 9.58
CA GLY A 61 3.87 -14.55 9.43
C GLY A 61 2.98 -13.89 10.47
N PHE A 62 3.52 -13.10 11.40
CA PHE A 62 2.70 -12.31 12.32
C PHE A 62 1.99 -11.16 11.60
N MET A 63 0.75 -10.91 12.00
CA MET A 63 0.02 -9.72 11.56
C MET A 63 0.21 -8.60 12.58
N TRP A 64 0.64 -7.43 12.09
CA TRP A 64 0.81 -6.23 12.89
C TRP A 64 -0.29 -5.24 12.59
N PHE A 65 -0.87 -4.64 13.63
CA PHE A 65 -1.93 -3.63 13.51
C PHE A 65 -1.49 -2.38 14.25
N GLY A 66 -1.23 -1.32 13.50
CA GLY A 66 -0.99 0.01 14.04
C GLY A 66 -2.30 0.71 14.34
N THR A 67 -2.57 0.98 15.61
CA THR A 67 -3.84 1.58 16.03
C THR A 67 -3.65 2.96 16.65
N LYS A 68 -4.77 3.63 16.93
CA LYS A 68 -4.78 4.90 17.65
C LYS A 68 -4.28 4.77 19.10
N ASP A 69 -4.23 3.57 19.68
CA ASP A 69 -3.82 3.34 21.07
C ASP A 69 -2.97 2.07 21.23
N GLY A 70 -1.86 2.01 20.53
CA GLY A 70 -0.85 0.97 20.64
C GLY A 70 -0.63 0.21 19.33
N LEU A 71 0.48 -0.53 19.33
CA LEU A 71 0.85 -1.48 18.29
C LEU A 71 0.47 -2.88 18.75
N ASN A 72 -0.15 -3.65 17.86
CA ASN A 72 -0.63 -4.99 18.15
C ASN A 72 0.05 -6.00 17.23
N ARG A 73 0.56 -7.09 17.76
CA ARG A 73 1.06 -8.23 17.01
C ARG A 73 0.13 -9.43 17.24
N TYR A 74 -0.38 -9.99 16.16
CA TYR A 74 -1.32 -11.11 16.18
C TYR A 74 -0.66 -12.36 15.58
N ASP A 75 -0.76 -13.48 16.29
CA ASP A 75 -0.17 -14.77 15.90
C ASP A 75 -1.17 -15.74 15.24
N GLY A 76 -2.39 -15.26 14.93
CA GLY A 76 -3.49 -16.08 14.43
C GLY A 76 -4.47 -16.52 15.54
N SER A 77 -4.11 -16.34 16.83
CA SER A 77 -4.93 -16.73 17.98
C SER A 77 -5.02 -15.66 19.06
N SER A 78 -3.97 -14.90 19.28
CA SER A 78 -3.87 -13.93 20.37
C SER A 78 -3.10 -12.68 19.97
N PHE A 79 -3.37 -11.57 20.68
CA PHE A 79 -2.69 -10.30 20.49
C PHE A 79 -1.63 -10.09 21.57
N LYS A 80 -0.41 -9.72 21.16
CA LYS A 80 0.57 -9.03 21.99
C LYS A 80 0.45 -7.54 21.72
N ILE A 81 0.16 -6.75 22.77
CA ILE A 81 -0.02 -5.31 22.68
C ILE A 81 1.23 -4.62 23.20
N PHE A 82 1.75 -3.66 22.42
CA PHE A 82 2.85 -2.79 22.78
C PHE A 82 2.34 -1.36 22.96
N LYS A 83 2.69 -0.76 24.07
CA LYS A 83 2.33 0.61 24.42
C LYS A 83 3.51 1.35 25.01
N TYR A 84 3.40 2.66 25.03
CA TYR A 84 4.31 3.51 25.77
C TYR A 84 4.25 3.21 27.26
N ASP A 85 5.41 2.96 27.85
CA ASP A 85 5.60 2.83 29.29
C ASP A 85 6.72 3.77 29.73
N ARG A 86 6.40 4.74 30.56
CA ARG A 86 7.36 5.73 31.06
C ARG A 86 8.49 5.10 31.89
N THR A 87 8.28 3.90 32.43
CA THR A 87 9.25 3.20 33.29
C THR A 87 10.16 2.26 32.48
N ASP A 88 9.85 2.02 31.23
CA ASP A 88 10.60 1.16 30.31
C ASP A 88 11.13 1.98 29.12
N GLU A 89 12.44 2.25 29.12
CA GLU A 89 13.12 3.00 28.05
C GLU A 89 13.11 2.29 26.68
N TYR A 90 12.85 0.98 26.70
CA TYR A 90 12.74 0.14 25.51
C TYR A 90 11.31 -0.07 25.03
N SER A 91 10.35 0.58 25.67
CA SER A 91 8.98 0.58 25.23
C SER A 91 8.76 1.47 24.01
N LEU A 92 7.62 1.30 23.37
CA LEU A 92 7.15 2.19 22.31
C LEU A 92 6.98 3.62 22.88
N GLY A 93 7.51 4.63 22.21
CA GLY A 93 7.50 6.00 22.75
C GLY A 93 6.21 6.80 22.52
N ASN A 94 5.31 6.30 21.66
CA ASN A 94 4.01 6.91 21.41
C ASN A 94 2.99 5.83 21.02
N ASN A 95 1.75 5.92 21.51
CA ASN A 95 0.71 4.93 21.25
C ASN A 95 -0.03 5.13 19.93
N TYR A 96 0.06 6.31 19.32
CA TYR A 96 -0.65 6.59 18.08
C TYR A 96 0.20 6.16 16.89
N ILE A 97 -0.10 4.96 16.36
CA ILE A 97 0.66 4.33 15.29
C ILE A 97 0.04 4.66 13.96
N LEU A 98 0.83 5.20 13.04
CA LEU A 98 0.38 5.67 11.73
C LEU A 98 0.85 4.78 10.58
N ALA A 99 2.08 4.25 10.68
CA ALA A 99 2.70 3.49 9.60
C ALA A 99 3.56 2.34 10.12
N LEU A 100 3.61 1.26 9.36
CA LEU A 100 4.38 0.06 9.64
C LEU A 100 5.16 -0.38 8.40
N TYR A 101 6.40 -0.80 8.57
CA TYR A 101 7.20 -1.36 7.49
C TYR A 101 8.22 -2.35 8.06
N GLU A 102 8.39 -3.51 7.42
CA GLU A 102 9.47 -4.44 7.73
C GLU A 102 10.63 -4.26 6.75
N ASP A 103 11.82 -3.96 7.27
CA ASP A 103 13.00 -3.80 6.44
C ASP A 103 13.60 -5.15 5.99
N VAL A 104 14.64 -5.08 5.17
CA VAL A 104 15.31 -6.28 4.65
C VAL A 104 16.02 -7.07 5.75
N GLU A 105 16.35 -6.44 6.88
CA GLU A 105 16.99 -7.06 8.06
C GLU A 105 15.94 -7.70 9.00
N GLY A 106 14.63 -7.50 8.74
CA GLY A 106 13.52 -8.03 9.54
C GLY A 106 13.14 -7.15 10.73
N ASN A 107 13.64 -5.90 10.81
CA ASN A 107 13.22 -4.96 11.83
C ASN A 107 11.91 -4.29 11.41
N ILE A 108 11.04 -4.00 12.39
CA ILE A 108 9.77 -3.31 12.12
C ILE A 108 9.91 -1.83 12.41
N TRP A 109 9.80 -1.03 11.38
CA TRP A 109 9.75 0.42 11.47
C TRP A 109 8.35 0.86 11.83
N VAL A 110 8.23 1.69 12.85
CA VAL A 110 6.96 2.11 13.45
C VAL A 110 6.86 3.62 13.41
N GLY A 111 6.09 4.14 12.48
CA GLY A 111 5.75 5.55 12.37
C GLY A 111 4.65 5.92 13.36
N THR A 112 4.89 6.94 14.15
CA THR A 112 3.94 7.43 15.16
C THR A 112 3.56 8.89 14.90
N ASP A 113 2.58 9.38 15.65
CA ASP A 113 2.20 10.80 15.65
C ASP A 113 3.33 11.74 16.15
N MET A 114 4.32 11.19 16.85
CA MET A 114 5.48 11.91 17.37
C MET A 114 6.79 11.16 17.12
N GLY A 115 7.18 11.08 15.85
CA GLY A 115 8.47 10.51 15.46
C GLY A 115 8.40 9.04 15.04
N LEU A 116 9.57 8.45 14.93
CA LEU A 116 9.82 7.15 14.35
C LEU A 116 10.55 6.24 15.31
N TYR A 117 10.15 4.98 15.38
CA TYR A 117 10.74 3.94 16.21
C TYR A 117 11.08 2.72 15.37
N ILE A 118 12.07 1.93 15.81
CA ILE A 118 12.40 0.64 15.23
C ILE A 118 12.20 -0.43 16.30
N TYR A 119 11.38 -1.42 16.01
CA TYR A 119 11.28 -2.63 16.83
C TYR A 119 12.27 -3.67 16.32
N TYR A 120 13.08 -4.20 17.22
CA TYR A 120 14.05 -5.25 16.96
C TYR A 120 13.51 -6.58 17.50
N PRO A 121 12.99 -7.49 16.63
CA PRO A 121 12.35 -8.72 17.07
C PRO A 121 13.25 -9.64 17.90
N GLU A 122 14.55 -9.70 17.58
CA GLU A 122 15.51 -10.55 18.29
C GLU A 122 15.70 -10.14 19.75
N ARG A 123 15.52 -8.87 20.08
CA ARG A 123 15.69 -8.32 21.44
C ARG A 123 14.36 -7.99 22.11
N ASP A 124 13.28 -7.99 21.38
CA ASP A 124 11.92 -7.60 21.81
C ASP A 124 11.86 -6.17 22.38
N VAL A 125 12.59 -5.22 21.73
CA VAL A 125 12.74 -3.83 22.18
C VAL A 125 12.41 -2.83 21.07
N PHE A 126 11.94 -1.64 21.47
CA PHE A 126 11.82 -0.48 20.61
C PHE A 126 12.97 0.50 20.89
N GLU A 127 13.53 1.06 19.83
CA GLU A 127 14.48 2.16 19.90
C GLU A 127 13.98 3.34 19.08
N PRO A 128 14.04 4.57 19.61
CA PRO A 128 13.69 5.74 18.84
C PRO A 128 14.72 5.97 17.73
N PHE A 129 14.25 6.26 16.53
CA PHE A 129 15.10 6.61 15.40
C PHE A 129 15.55 8.07 15.51
N LYS A 130 16.80 8.30 15.94
CA LYS A 130 17.37 9.62 16.22
C LYS A 130 18.46 10.05 15.23
N GLN A 131 18.49 9.44 14.05
CA GLN A 131 19.45 9.79 13.02
C GLN A 131 19.23 11.24 12.56
N LEU A 132 20.33 12.03 12.48
CA LEU A 132 20.31 13.34 11.86
C LEU A 132 20.38 13.21 10.34
N SER A 133 19.55 13.99 9.65
CA SER A 133 19.62 14.13 8.20
C SER A 133 20.84 14.98 7.77
N ASP A 134 21.08 15.01 6.46
CA ASP A 134 22.07 15.90 5.82
C ASP A 134 21.77 17.38 6.09
N GLU A 135 20.52 17.75 6.34
CA GLU A 135 20.06 19.09 6.74
C GLU A 135 20.13 19.33 8.27
N GLY A 136 20.61 18.36 9.05
CA GLY A 136 20.70 18.44 10.52
C GLY A 136 19.37 18.34 11.25
N THR A 137 18.34 17.75 10.61
CA THR A 137 17.00 17.56 11.19
C THR A 137 16.78 16.09 11.59
N THR A 138 15.99 15.88 12.65
CA THR A 138 15.49 14.57 13.07
C THR A 138 14.03 14.37 12.63
N ILE A 139 13.58 13.13 12.64
CA ILE A 139 12.16 12.80 12.45
C ILE A 139 11.45 12.92 13.80
N ASP A 140 10.74 14.02 14.02
CA ASP A 140 10.10 14.36 15.30
C ASP A 140 8.60 14.72 15.19
N ASN A 141 8.07 14.75 13.97
CA ASN A 141 6.64 14.88 13.69
C ASN A 141 6.03 13.55 13.26
N ALA A 142 4.75 13.59 12.92
CA ALA A 142 4.00 12.42 12.49
C ALA A 142 4.64 11.73 11.27
N ALA A 143 5.15 10.52 11.47
CA ALA A 143 5.66 9.67 10.41
C ALA A 143 4.49 8.90 9.78
N ALA A 144 3.90 9.50 8.75
CA ALA A 144 2.61 9.11 8.21
C ALA A 144 2.67 7.90 7.27
N MET A 145 3.82 7.65 6.63
CA MET A 145 4.02 6.51 5.75
C MET A 145 5.48 6.08 5.72
N ILE A 146 5.71 4.78 5.63
CA ILE A 146 7.03 4.17 5.52
C ILE A 146 6.98 3.11 4.43
N VAL A 147 7.91 3.17 3.48
CA VAL A 147 8.02 2.20 2.39
C VAL A 147 9.49 1.90 2.11
N GLY A 148 9.77 0.71 1.59
CA GLY A 148 11.09 0.35 1.06
C GLY A 148 11.15 0.48 -0.45
N ASP A 149 12.35 0.74 -0.96
CA ASP A 149 12.64 0.57 -2.38
C ASP A 149 13.34 -0.78 -2.66
N LYS A 150 13.63 -1.07 -3.92
CA LYS A 150 14.28 -2.34 -4.32
C LYS A 150 15.71 -2.51 -3.79
N ASN A 151 16.38 -1.42 -3.40
CA ASN A 151 17.71 -1.48 -2.82
C ASN A 151 17.67 -1.79 -1.32
N GLY A 152 16.45 -1.81 -0.73
CA GLY A 152 16.22 -1.97 0.69
C GLY A 152 16.34 -0.67 1.47
N ASP A 153 16.45 0.48 0.79
CA ASP A 153 16.45 1.79 1.43
C ASP A 153 15.03 2.13 1.93
N VAL A 154 14.94 2.89 3.01
CA VAL A 154 13.68 3.22 3.66
C VAL A 154 13.29 4.67 3.37
N TRP A 155 12.07 4.86 2.91
CA TRP A 155 11.49 6.16 2.59
C TRP A 155 10.36 6.47 3.56
N ILE A 156 10.41 7.63 4.19
CA ILE A 156 9.48 8.03 5.24
C ILE A 156 8.86 9.38 4.87
N THR A 157 7.54 9.47 4.83
CA THR A 157 6.86 10.76 4.75
C THR A 157 6.55 11.27 6.14
N VAL A 158 6.99 12.48 6.43
CA VAL A 158 6.85 13.08 7.74
C VAL A 158 6.10 14.40 7.62
N GLU A 159 5.01 14.52 8.37
CA GLU A 159 4.15 15.68 8.33
C GLU A 159 4.96 16.97 8.61
N ARG A 160 4.81 17.97 7.74
CA ARG A 160 5.49 19.28 7.82
C ARG A 160 7.02 19.25 7.70
N GLN A 161 7.63 18.08 7.59
CA GLN A 161 9.08 17.93 7.43
C GLN A 161 9.49 17.49 6.01
N GLY A 162 8.61 16.77 5.28
CA GLY A 162 8.85 16.33 3.91
C GLY A 162 9.06 14.83 3.77
N ILE A 163 9.97 14.45 2.87
CA ILE A 163 10.27 13.06 2.57
C ILE A 163 11.69 12.76 3.04
N PHE A 164 11.83 11.80 3.93
CA PHE A 164 13.15 11.31 4.36
C PHE A 164 13.50 10.03 3.59
N HIS A 165 14.74 9.95 3.15
CA HIS A 165 15.33 8.78 2.52
C HIS A 165 16.49 8.29 3.38
N TYR A 166 16.35 7.10 3.93
CA TYR A 166 17.38 6.45 4.73
C TYR A 166 18.03 5.31 3.96
N ASN A 167 19.32 5.48 3.66
CA ASN A 167 20.11 4.42 3.05
C ASN A 167 20.51 3.40 4.11
N LEU A 168 19.99 2.18 4.00
CA LEU A 168 20.19 1.15 5.02
C LEU A 168 21.65 0.67 5.13
N GLN A 169 22.41 0.71 4.03
CA GLN A 169 23.79 0.26 4.00
C GLN A 169 24.76 1.31 4.57
N THR A 170 24.63 2.55 4.12
CA THR A 170 25.51 3.66 4.54
C THR A 170 25.07 4.34 5.82
N LYS A 171 23.86 4.02 6.28
CA LYS A 171 23.19 4.66 7.43
C LYS A 171 23.02 6.18 7.25
N ALA A 172 23.06 6.67 6.02
CA ALA A 172 22.86 8.08 5.69
C ALA A 172 21.38 8.39 5.61
N LEU A 173 20.96 9.50 6.24
CA LEU A 173 19.59 10.03 6.18
C LEU A 173 19.61 11.34 5.39
N ARG A 174 18.82 11.41 4.33
CA ARG A 174 18.58 12.63 3.56
C ARG A 174 17.17 13.13 3.79
N ASN A 175 17.00 14.44 3.93
CA ASN A 175 15.70 15.10 4.02
C ASN A 175 15.41 15.87 2.72
N HIS A 176 14.41 15.44 1.96
CA HIS A 176 13.84 16.19 0.84
C HIS A 176 12.76 17.13 1.39
N THR A 177 13.16 18.38 1.65
CA THR A 177 12.29 19.33 2.32
C THR A 177 11.18 19.86 1.43
N LEU A 178 10.09 20.32 2.03
CA LEU A 178 8.99 20.97 1.32
C LEU A 178 9.44 22.25 0.57
N LYS A 179 10.60 22.83 0.94
CA LYS A 179 11.20 23.97 0.23
C LYS A 179 11.73 23.58 -1.16
N GLU A 180 12.24 22.35 -1.30
CA GLU A 180 12.68 21.81 -2.59
C GLU A 180 11.49 21.58 -3.52
N PHE A 181 10.33 21.27 -2.95
CA PHE A 181 9.11 20.91 -3.67
C PHE A 181 7.90 21.74 -3.21
N PRO A 182 7.85 23.04 -3.50
CA PRO A 182 6.80 23.93 -2.98
C PRO A 182 5.39 23.64 -3.50
N PHE A 183 5.23 22.81 -4.53
CA PHE A 183 3.94 22.33 -5.03
C PHE A 183 3.39 21.14 -4.22
N LEU A 184 4.22 20.46 -3.46
CA LEU A 184 3.79 19.58 -2.39
C LEU A 184 3.40 20.48 -1.23
N THR A 185 2.17 20.93 -1.16
CA THR A 185 1.65 21.70 -0.03
C THR A 185 1.91 20.96 1.30
N SER A 186 1.68 21.59 2.43
CA SER A 186 2.12 21.19 3.77
C SER A 186 2.06 19.69 4.16
N ASN A 187 1.44 18.86 3.33
CA ASN A 187 1.24 17.44 3.59
C ASN A 187 1.61 16.61 2.36
N VAL A 188 2.79 15.98 2.39
CA VAL A 188 3.05 14.80 1.56
C VAL A 188 2.40 13.63 2.28
N HIS A 189 1.38 13.04 1.67
CA HIS A 189 0.64 11.96 2.32
C HIS A 189 1.20 10.58 2.00
N CYS A 190 1.84 10.42 0.83
CA CYS A 190 2.23 9.09 0.36
C CYS A 190 3.41 9.16 -0.61
N VAL A 191 4.36 8.25 -0.43
CA VAL A 191 5.40 7.90 -1.40
C VAL A 191 5.28 6.41 -1.69
N VAL A 192 5.18 6.02 -2.96
CA VAL A 192 5.16 4.61 -3.37
C VAL A 192 6.02 4.41 -4.60
N PHE A 193 6.45 3.17 -4.83
CA PHE A 193 7.22 2.78 -5.99
C PHE A 193 6.37 1.90 -6.90
N ASP A 194 6.46 2.12 -8.21
CA ASP A 194 5.95 1.16 -9.19
C ASP A 194 7.01 0.10 -9.54
N ASN A 195 6.63 -0.88 -10.36
CA ASN A 195 7.52 -1.95 -10.79
C ASN A 195 8.74 -1.46 -11.62
N SER A 196 8.71 -0.21 -12.08
CA SER A 196 9.78 0.44 -12.84
C SER A 196 10.65 1.35 -11.97
N GLU A 197 10.48 1.32 -10.64
CA GLU A 197 11.16 2.16 -9.65
C GLU A 197 10.88 3.66 -9.83
N THR A 198 9.80 4.01 -10.51
CA THR A 198 9.31 5.37 -10.50
C THR A 198 8.80 5.70 -9.09
N ILE A 199 9.28 6.79 -8.54
CA ILE A 199 8.79 7.32 -7.25
C ILE A 199 7.51 8.09 -7.55
N TRP A 200 6.42 7.65 -6.94
CA TRP A 200 5.15 8.33 -7.01
C TRP A 200 4.88 9.04 -5.69
N ILE A 201 4.49 10.29 -5.78
CA ILE A 201 4.28 11.16 -4.63
C ILE A 201 2.86 11.68 -4.71
N TYR A 202 2.14 11.48 -3.63
CA TYR A 202 0.82 12.06 -3.47
C TYR A 202 0.85 13.17 -2.41
N GLY A 203 0.29 14.31 -2.80
CA GLY A 203 0.09 15.48 -1.96
C GLY A 203 -1.20 16.19 -2.43
N ASN A 204 -1.11 17.41 -2.92
CA ASN A 204 -2.21 18.08 -3.62
C ASN A 204 -2.20 17.69 -5.10
N GLY A 205 -2.53 16.42 -5.39
CA GLY A 205 -2.42 15.80 -6.69
C GLY A 205 -1.38 14.68 -6.72
N LEU A 206 -1.26 14.02 -7.87
CA LEU A 206 -0.32 12.93 -8.07
C LEU A 206 0.88 13.42 -8.88
N PHE A 207 2.07 13.11 -8.40
CA PHE A 207 3.35 13.46 -9.02
C PHE A 207 4.22 12.22 -9.15
N TYR A 208 5.23 12.29 -10.01
CA TYR A 208 6.21 11.21 -10.15
C TYR A 208 7.62 11.74 -10.42
N SER A 209 8.61 10.93 -10.05
CA SER A 209 10.02 11.13 -10.33
C SER A 209 10.65 9.81 -10.79
N LYS A 210 11.55 9.89 -11.79
CA LYS A 210 12.29 8.74 -12.34
C LYS A 210 13.79 8.81 -12.05
N ASP A 211 14.23 9.81 -11.33
CA ASP A 211 15.63 10.14 -11.12
C ASP A 211 16.00 10.38 -9.65
N GLY A 212 15.26 9.76 -8.72
CA GLY A 212 15.54 9.85 -7.29
C GLY A 212 15.21 11.21 -6.69
N LEU A 213 14.09 11.78 -7.07
CA LEU A 213 13.59 13.11 -6.65
C LEU A 213 14.43 14.31 -7.13
N LYS A 214 15.33 14.15 -8.11
CA LYS A 214 16.02 15.29 -8.71
C LYS A 214 15.09 16.15 -9.53
N THR A 215 14.14 15.51 -10.23
CA THR A 215 13.05 16.18 -10.94
C THR A 215 11.71 15.54 -10.57
N ILE A 216 10.68 16.36 -10.40
CA ILE A 216 9.34 15.90 -10.09
C ILE A 216 8.37 16.47 -11.12
N HIS A 217 7.52 15.61 -11.65
CA HIS A 217 6.55 15.94 -12.69
C HIS A 217 5.13 15.68 -12.19
N PRO A 218 4.18 16.60 -12.47
CA PRO A 218 2.76 16.32 -12.24
C PRO A 218 2.30 15.20 -13.15
N PHE A 219 1.54 14.26 -12.61
CA PHE A 219 0.92 13.21 -13.41
C PHE A 219 -0.38 13.74 -14.04
N VAL A 220 -0.47 13.55 -15.36
CA VAL A 220 -1.62 13.96 -16.15
C VAL A 220 -2.14 12.74 -16.89
N SER A 221 -3.44 12.51 -16.81
CA SER A 221 -4.09 11.41 -17.53
C SER A 221 -4.03 11.62 -19.05
N SER A 222 -4.31 10.57 -19.81
CA SER A 222 -4.26 10.60 -21.27
C SER A 222 -5.20 11.63 -21.93
N ASP A 223 -6.22 12.10 -21.19
CA ASP A 223 -7.13 13.18 -21.62
C ASP A 223 -6.70 14.58 -21.14
N GLY A 224 -5.49 14.69 -20.59
CA GLY A 224 -4.89 15.96 -20.18
C GLY A 224 -5.33 16.48 -18.82
N LYS A 225 -6.04 15.68 -18.01
CA LYS A 225 -6.50 16.10 -16.69
C LYS A 225 -5.52 15.69 -15.60
N LYS A 226 -5.38 16.52 -14.59
CA LYS A 226 -4.71 16.13 -13.35
C LYS A 226 -5.56 15.09 -12.61
N VAL A 227 -4.89 14.08 -12.08
CA VAL A 227 -5.55 12.99 -11.38
C VAL A 227 -5.45 13.24 -9.88
N PHE A 228 -6.57 13.10 -9.15
CA PHE A 228 -6.68 13.28 -7.70
C PHE A 228 -6.34 14.68 -7.18
N GLU A 229 -6.55 15.73 -7.97
CA GLU A 229 -6.41 17.10 -7.48
C GLU A 229 -7.52 17.40 -6.45
N GLY A 230 -7.16 17.63 -5.18
CA GLY A 230 -8.10 17.91 -4.11
C GLY A 230 -8.80 16.70 -3.46
N ASP A 231 -8.54 15.49 -3.95
CA ASP A 231 -9.09 14.28 -3.31
C ASP A 231 -8.22 13.86 -2.11
N PRO A 232 -8.78 13.73 -0.92
CA PRO A 232 -8.03 13.23 0.23
C PRO A 232 -7.83 11.71 0.10
N LEU A 233 -6.64 11.31 -0.33
CA LEU A 233 -6.26 9.90 -0.35
C LEU A 233 -5.72 9.46 1.01
N MET A 234 -6.03 8.22 1.37
CA MET A 234 -5.58 7.62 2.62
C MET A 234 -4.38 6.71 2.40
N LYS A 235 -4.42 5.87 1.38
CA LYS A 235 -3.36 4.92 1.07
C LYS A 235 -3.32 4.61 -0.41
N VAL A 236 -2.11 4.41 -0.92
CA VAL A 236 -1.85 3.94 -2.29
C VAL A 236 -0.98 2.70 -2.20
N LEU A 237 -1.39 1.63 -2.86
CA LEU A 237 -0.62 0.38 -2.96
C LEU A 237 -0.35 0.04 -4.42
N PRO A 238 0.86 -0.43 -4.75
CA PRO A 238 1.14 -1.03 -6.03
C PRO A 238 0.25 -2.25 -6.26
N GLY A 239 -0.38 -2.30 -7.43
CA GLY A 239 -1.20 -3.43 -7.86
C GLY A 239 -0.56 -4.18 -9.03
N ALA A 240 -1.21 -5.26 -9.46
CA ALA A 240 -0.82 -6.00 -10.66
C ALA A 240 -1.05 -5.17 -11.93
N TYR A 241 -0.41 -5.57 -13.04
CA TYR A 241 -0.66 -5.01 -14.38
C TYR A 241 -0.50 -3.49 -14.52
N ASN A 242 0.53 -2.92 -13.86
CA ASN A 242 0.81 -1.49 -13.92
C ASN A 242 -0.36 -0.61 -13.44
N CYS A 243 -0.92 -0.99 -12.29
CA CYS A 243 -2.01 -0.29 -11.63
C CYS A 243 -1.61 0.11 -10.21
N PHE A 244 -2.29 1.11 -9.67
CA PHE A 244 -2.35 1.39 -8.23
C PHE A 244 -3.75 1.10 -7.71
N TYR A 245 -3.81 0.53 -6.52
CA TYR A 245 -5.01 0.51 -5.69
C TYR A 245 -4.97 1.67 -4.71
N ILE A 246 -6.04 2.41 -4.63
CA ILE A 246 -6.10 3.70 -3.95
C ILE A 246 -7.30 3.72 -3.03
N ALA A 247 -7.06 3.91 -1.74
CA ALA A 247 -8.09 4.20 -0.76
C ALA A 247 -8.28 5.72 -0.66
N SER A 248 -9.53 6.18 -0.73
CA SER A 248 -9.89 7.59 -0.57
C SER A 248 -10.94 7.80 0.51
N VAL A 249 -10.88 8.94 1.21
CA VAL A 249 -11.86 9.28 2.24
C VAL A 249 -13.25 9.41 1.62
N GLY A 250 -14.18 8.55 2.07
CA GLY A 250 -15.56 8.54 1.58
C GLY A 250 -15.74 7.99 0.15
N GLY A 251 -14.67 7.67 -0.56
CA GLY A 251 -14.70 7.22 -1.97
C GLY A 251 -14.47 5.72 -2.18
N GLY A 252 -14.22 4.96 -1.10
CA GLY A 252 -13.93 3.53 -1.20
C GLY A 252 -12.58 3.22 -1.85
N ILE A 253 -12.48 2.09 -2.53
CA ILE A 253 -11.25 1.67 -3.22
C ILE A 253 -11.39 1.97 -4.71
N LYS A 254 -10.33 2.53 -5.28
CA LYS A 254 -10.19 2.81 -6.71
C LYS A 254 -8.98 2.07 -7.27
N GLU A 255 -9.06 1.73 -8.55
CA GLU A 255 -7.92 1.25 -9.33
C GLU A 255 -7.54 2.31 -10.35
N MET A 256 -6.27 2.67 -10.41
CA MET A 256 -5.72 3.58 -11.41
C MET A 256 -4.72 2.85 -12.29
N ASN A 257 -4.94 2.89 -13.60
CA ASN A 257 -3.97 2.43 -14.58
C ASN A 257 -2.88 3.49 -14.82
N LEU A 258 -1.62 3.15 -14.56
CA LEU A 258 -0.48 4.09 -14.61
C LEU A 258 -0.15 4.57 -16.03
N SER A 259 -0.45 3.77 -17.06
CA SER A 259 -0.17 4.15 -18.45
C SER A 259 -1.15 5.18 -18.99
N SER A 260 -2.43 5.06 -18.61
CA SER A 260 -3.50 5.91 -19.15
C SER A 260 -4.00 6.96 -18.17
N GLY A 261 -3.72 6.82 -16.88
CA GLY A 261 -4.29 7.63 -15.81
C GLY A 261 -5.79 7.40 -15.60
N LYS A 262 -6.38 6.37 -16.23
CA LYS A 262 -7.79 6.04 -16.02
C LYS A 262 -7.99 5.47 -14.63
N VAL A 263 -8.98 6.02 -13.95
CA VAL A 263 -9.41 5.59 -12.61
C VAL A 263 -10.78 4.95 -12.71
N ARG A 264 -10.96 3.82 -12.02
CA ARG A 264 -12.26 3.14 -11.87
C ARG A 264 -12.49 2.78 -10.41
N ASP A 265 -13.74 2.81 -10.00
CA ASP A 265 -14.13 2.31 -8.67
C ASP A 265 -14.03 0.78 -8.66
N LEU A 266 -13.43 0.24 -7.59
CA LEU A 266 -13.51 -1.19 -7.29
C LEU A 266 -14.76 -1.42 -6.45
N LEU A 267 -15.72 -2.12 -7.04
CA LEU A 267 -16.94 -2.51 -6.35
C LEU A 267 -16.67 -3.81 -5.59
N LEU A 268 -16.61 -3.71 -4.26
CA LEU A 268 -16.64 -4.89 -3.40
C LEU A 268 -18.08 -5.30 -3.20
N THR A 269 -18.40 -6.56 -3.47
CA THR A 269 -19.72 -7.14 -3.21
C THR A 269 -19.56 -8.36 -2.31
N ASP A 270 -20.56 -8.60 -1.49
CA ASP A 270 -20.68 -9.85 -0.73
C ASP A 270 -21.15 -11.02 -1.63
N GLU A 271 -21.34 -12.19 -1.04
CA GLU A 271 -21.80 -13.41 -1.73
C GLU A 271 -23.22 -13.29 -2.31
N THR A 272 -24.01 -12.32 -1.85
CA THR A 272 -25.36 -12.05 -2.37
C THR A 272 -25.34 -11.05 -3.53
N GLY A 273 -24.18 -10.44 -3.82
CA GLY A 273 -24.01 -9.38 -4.80
C GLY A 273 -24.35 -8.00 -4.27
N GLU A 274 -24.64 -7.86 -2.96
CA GLU A 274 -24.84 -6.57 -2.35
C GLU A 274 -23.50 -5.84 -2.17
N ARG A 275 -23.51 -4.53 -2.41
CA ARG A 275 -22.32 -3.70 -2.33
C ARG A 275 -21.85 -3.55 -0.90
N ILE A 276 -20.59 -3.93 -0.62
CA ILE A 276 -19.92 -3.65 0.64
C ILE A 276 -19.47 -2.18 0.62
N TRP A 277 -20.03 -1.37 1.52
CA TRP A 277 -19.68 0.03 1.65
C TRP A 277 -18.52 0.20 2.64
N CYS A 278 -17.33 0.53 2.13
CA CYS A 278 -16.21 0.97 2.96
C CYS A 278 -16.23 2.49 3.05
N ARG A 279 -16.88 3.07 4.06
CA ARG A 279 -16.96 4.53 4.23
C ARG A 279 -15.67 5.14 4.75
N GLU A 280 -14.93 4.39 5.56
CA GLU A 280 -13.68 4.82 6.20
C GLU A 280 -12.66 3.68 6.11
N LEU A 281 -12.09 3.48 4.93
CA LEU A 281 -10.99 2.55 4.75
C LEU A 281 -9.69 3.30 5.06
N MET A 282 -9.14 3.07 6.25
CA MET A 282 -7.90 3.72 6.70
C MET A 282 -6.66 2.98 6.16
N SER A 283 -6.74 1.67 5.99
CA SER A 283 -5.71 0.85 5.40
C SER A 283 -6.29 -0.39 4.74
N PHE A 284 -5.57 -0.95 3.77
CA PHE A 284 -5.81 -2.27 3.19
C PHE A 284 -4.46 -2.92 2.88
N PHE A 285 -4.48 -4.22 2.79
CA PHE A 285 -3.28 -5.06 2.71
C PHE A 285 -3.35 -5.93 1.43
#